data_2f6304e6d01ff7d528801fc6a7f5987f
#
_entry.id   2f6304e6d01ff7d528801fc6a7f5987f
#
_cell.length_a   1.000
_cell.length_b   1.000
_cell.length_c   1.000
_cell.angle_alpha   90.00
_cell.angle_beta   90.00
_cell.angle_gamma   90.00
#
_symmetry.space_group_name_H-M   'P 1'
#
loop_
_entity.id
_entity.type
_entity.pdbx_description
1 polymer ?
#
loop_
_entity_poly.entity_id
_entity_poly.type
_entity_poly.pdbx_seq_one_letter_code
_entity_poly.pdbx_strand_id
1 'polypeptide(L)'
;FTLVSDDGKPMHREPFVMDCWFDSGCAPFAQWHHPFDENKTFDASFPVDYICEGVDQTRGWFYTLLAVSTTVFDSPAYKRCLSLGLILDAEGKKMSKSRGNIVDPWDHFNREGADATRWYMVTAGAPWNPLKFDSNGVRETYAKMFLTLWNVYRFHADYAALDEFNPASSTSSYESRSRLDRWVLSKLHSTAKAYHDGFTNWNFHKACRELEDFIVND
;
A
#
# COMPACT_ATOMS: atom_id res chain seq x y z
N PHE A 1 -17.89 -36.83 22.96
CA PHE A 1 -18.52 -36.61 21.66
C PHE A 1 -17.78 -37.46 20.63
N THR A 2 -18.46 -38.45 20.05
CA THR A 2 -17.85 -39.34 19.06
C THR A 2 -18.47 -39.00 17.69
N LEU A 3 -17.62 -38.58 16.77
CA LEU A 3 -17.99 -38.37 15.37
C LEU A 3 -17.95 -39.72 14.64
N VAL A 4 -18.76 -39.84 13.63
CA VAL A 4 -18.84 -41.02 12.77
C VAL A 4 -18.57 -40.54 11.34
N SER A 5 -17.69 -41.22 10.63
CA SER A 5 -17.42 -40.96 9.21
C SER A 5 -18.58 -41.38 8.31
N ASP A 6 -18.62 -40.94 7.05
CA ASP A 6 -19.65 -41.22 6.08
C ASP A 6 -19.84 -42.74 5.81
N ASP A 7 -18.79 -43.53 6.03
CA ASP A 7 -18.81 -45.01 5.94
C ASP A 7 -19.20 -45.69 7.25
N GLY A 8 -19.66 -44.93 8.27
CA GLY A 8 -20.19 -45.44 9.54
C GLY A 8 -19.13 -45.86 10.58
N LYS A 9 -17.87 -45.55 10.37
CA LYS A 9 -16.79 -45.85 11.33
C LYS A 9 -16.63 -44.79 12.39
N PRO A 10 -16.32 -45.16 13.67
CA PRO A 10 -16.02 -44.17 14.68
C PRO A 10 -14.73 -43.43 14.36
N MET A 11 -14.79 -42.10 14.43
CA MET A 11 -13.61 -41.24 14.27
C MET A 11 -12.90 -41.03 15.62
N HIS A 12 -11.59 -41.07 15.61
CA HIS A 12 -10.77 -40.78 16.76
C HIS A 12 -10.12 -39.40 16.59
N ARG A 13 -10.04 -38.65 17.71
CA ARG A 13 -9.37 -37.35 17.70
C ARG A 13 -7.85 -37.59 17.46
N GLU A 14 -7.33 -36.84 16.47
CA GLU A 14 -5.86 -36.80 16.28
C GLU A 14 -5.17 -36.18 17.49
N PRO A 15 -4.04 -36.79 17.95
CA PRO A 15 -3.30 -36.30 19.11
C PRO A 15 -2.49 -35.01 18.83
N PHE A 16 -2.31 -34.67 17.56
CA PHE A 16 -1.54 -33.50 17.16
C PHE A 16 -2.39 -32.23 17.20
N VAL A 17 -1.74 -31.12 17.55
CA VAL A 17 -2.32 -29.79 17.47
C VAL A 17 -2.01 -29.22 16.08
N MET A 18 -2.99 -28.63 15.43
CA MET A 18 -2.78 -27.95 14.14
C MET A 18 -1.86 -26.74 14.34
N ASP A 19 -1.04 -26.48 13.35
CA ASP A 19 -0.19 -25.31 13.30
C ASP A 19 -1.03 -24.02 13.31
N CYS A 20 -0.57 -22.98 14.03
CA CYS A 20 -1.22 -21.65 14.05
C CYS A 20 -1.35 -21.02 12.66
N TRP A 21 -0.49 -21.38 11.73
CA TRP A 21 -0.59 -20.96 10.34
C TRP A 21 -1.80 -21.52 9.59
N PHE A 22 -2.37 -22.64 10.07
CA PHE A 22 -3.64 -23.14 9.54
C PHE A 22 -4.77 -22.12 9.79
N ASP A 23 -4.90 -21.64 11.03
CA ASP A 23 -5.90 -20.64 11.38
C ASP A 23 -5.71 -19.36 10.55
N SER A 24 -4.48 -18.90 10.40
CA SER A 24 -4.16 -17.75 9.54
C SER A 24 -4.50 -18.00 8.06
N GLY A 25 -4.32 -19.24 7.59
CA GLY A 25 -4.69 -19.66 6.23
C GLY A 25 -6.19 -19.69 5.98
N CYS A 26 -6.99 -19.80 7.04
CA CYS A 26 -8.46 -19.76 6.97
C CYS A 26 -9.03 -18.33 6.91
N ALA A 27 -8.22 -17.29 7.14
CA ALA A 27 -8.69 -15.90 7.23
C ALA A 27 -9.62 -15.45 6.09
N PRO A 28 -9.40 -15.77 4.81
CA PRO A 28 -10.24 -15.29 3.70
C PRO A 28 -11.72 -15.68 3.79
N PHE A 29 -12.03 -16.75 4.50
CA PHE A 29 -13.41 -17.23 4.66
C PHE A 29 -13.87 -17.23 6.11
N ALA A 30 -12.98 -17.51 7.07
CA ALA A 30 -13.32 -17.54 8.49
C ALA A 30 -13.74 -16.16 9.03
N GLN A 31 -13.17 -15.07 8.54
CA GLN A 31 -13.57 -13.70 8.91
C GLN A 31 -15.04 -13.39 8.56
N TRP A 32 -15.61 -14.09 7.62
CA TRP A 32 -17.01 -13.95 7.20
C TRP A 32 -17.93 -15.02 7.80
N HIS A 33 -17.42 -15.82 8.73
CA HIS A 33 -18.13 -16.95 9.34
C HIS A 33 -18.66 -17.97 8.32
N HIS A 34 -18.02 -18.04 7.16
CA HIS A 34 -18.38 -19.02 6.13
C HIS A 34 -17.92 -20.45 6.55
N PRO A 35 -18.73 -21.51 6.37
CA PRO A 35 -20.00 -21.58 5.63
C PRO A 35 -21.25 -21.43 6.52
N PHE A 36 -21.12 -21.01 7.78
CA PHE A 36 -22.21 -21.05 8.75
C PHE A 36 -23.22 -19.91 8.61
N ASP A 37 -22.80 -18.79 7.99
CA ASP A 37 -23.68 -17.68 7.63
C ASP A 37 -23.80 -17.57 6.11
N GLU A 38 -25.03 -17.37 5.61
CA GLU A 38 -25.29 -17.00 4.21
C GLU A 38 -24.82 -15.55 3.98
N ASN A 39 -23.51 -15.38 3.89
CA ASN A 39 -22.91 -14.07 3.81
C ASN A 39 -22.47 -13.75 2.38
N LYS A 40 -23.29 -12.94 1.69
CA LYS A 40 -22.98 -12.44 0.34
C LYS A 40 -21.63 -11.68 0.26
N THR A 41 -21.08 -11.26 1.39
CA THR A 41 -19.78 -10.59 1.47
C THR A 41 -18.65 -11.57 1.17
N PHE A 42 -18.76 -12.84 1.58
CA PHE A 42 -17.78 -13.85 1.20
C PHE A 42 -17.73 -14.00 -0.32
N ASP A 43 -18.88 -14.23 -0.98
CA ASP A 43 -18.95 -14.42 -2.44
C ASP A 43 -18.40 -13.21 -3.21
N ALA A 44 -18.60 -11.99 -2.69
CA ALA A 44 -18.07 -10.77 -3.29
C ALA A 44 -16.58 -10.52 -3.02
N SER A 45 -16.03 -11.14 -1.97
CA SER A 45 -14.68 -10.85 -1.47
C SER A 45 -13.66 -11.97 -1.73
N PHE A 46 -14.13 -13.15 -2.15
CA PHE A 46 -13.27 -14.30 -2.39
C PHE A 46 -13.17 -14.65 -3.89
N PRO A 47 -11.96 -14.86 -4.45
CA PRO A 47 -10.64 -14.59 -3.85
C PRO A 47 -10.42 -13.10 -3.59
N VAL A 48 -9.66 -12.76 -2.52
CA VAL A 48 -9.35 -11.35 -2.22
C VAL A 48 -8.53 -10.70 -3.33
N ASP A 49 -8.64 -9.39 -3.51
CA ASP A 49 -7.99 -8.71 -4.64
C ASP A 49 -6.48 -8.75 -4.54
N TYR A 50 -5.92 -8.58 -3.33
CA TYR A 50 -4.47 -8.71 -3.11
C TYR A 50 -4.13 -9.02 -1.65
N ILE A 51 -2.92 -9.52 -1.45
CA ILE A 51 -2.25 -9.63 -0.16
C ILE A 51 -0.88 -8.95 -0.24
N CYS A 52 -0.42 -8.41 0.90
CA CYS A 52 0.84 -7.67 0.96
C CYS A 52 1.52 -7.92 2.31
N GLU A 53 2.68 -8.58 2.27
CA GLU A 53 3.52 -8.84 3.44
C GLU A 53 4.99 -8.99 3.01
N GLY A 54 5.88 -9.20 3.97
CA GLY A 54 7.31 -9.42 3.71
C GLY A 54 7.60 -10.71 2.95
N VAL A 55 8.74 -10.76 2.29
CA VAL A 55 9.20 -11.90 1.47
C VAL A 55 9.33 -13.20 2.27
N ASP A 56 9.52 -13.14 3.59
CA ASP A 56 9.56 -14.28 4.49
C ASP A 56 8.23 -15.06 4.53
N GLN A 57 7.11 -14.40 4.20
CA GLN A 57 5.78 -15.01 4.16
C GLN A 57 5.56 -15.96 2.97
N THR A 58 6.50 -16.05 2.05
CA THR A 58 6.53 -17.12 1.02
C THR A 58 6.62 -18.53 1.62
N ARG A 59 7.12 -18.64 2.86
CA ARG A 59 7.15 -19.87 3.68
C ARG A 59 6.28 -19.79 4.94
N GLY A 60 5.29 -18.90 4.94
CA GLY A 60 4.36 -18.67 6.04
C GLY A 60 2.96 -18.41 5.49
N TRP A 61 2.47 -17.20 5.68
CA TRP A 61 1.08 -16.84 5.38
C TRP A 61 0.69 -16.99 3.90
N PHE A 62 1.53 -16.58 2.96
CA PHE A 62 1.22 -16.74 1.52
C PHE A 62 1.03 -18.20 1.15
N TYR A 63 1.88 -19.08 1.68
CA TYR A 63 1.78 -20.51 1.45
C TYR A 63 0.51 -21.10 2.08
N THR A 64 0.22 -20.78 3.34
CA THR A 64 -0.93 -21.38 4.04
C THR A 64 -2.26 -20.86 3.49
N LEU A 65 -2.37 -19.58 3.11
CA LEU A 65 -3.52 -19.05 2.38
C LEU A 65 -3.79 -19.86 1.10
N LEU A 66 -2.75 -20.10 0.31
CA LEU A 66 -2.88 -20.86 -0.93
C LEU A 66 -3.25 -22.32 -0.68
N ALA A 67 -2.55 -22.98 0.22
CA ALA A 67 -2.76 -24.40 0.52
C ALA A 67 -4.16 -24.68 1.06
N VAL A 68 -4.63 -23.91 2.05
CA VAL A 68 -5.95 -24.09 2.66
C VAL A 68 -7.06 -23.79 1.64
N SER A 69 -6.98 -22.64 0.96
CA SER A 69 -8.03 -22.27 -0.01
C SER A 69 -8.11 -23.22 -1.19
N THR A 70 -6.98 -23.66 -1.73
CA THR A 70 -6.99 -24.62 -2.84
C THR A 70 -7.57 -25.96 -2.40
N THR A 71 -7.30 -26.40 -1.17
CA THR A 71 -7.84 -27.65 -0.64
C THR A 71 -9.36 -27.57 -0.43
N VAL A 72 -9.86 -26.44 0.05
CA VAL A 72 -11.28 -26.29 0.43
C VAL A 72 -12.15 -25.82 -0.76
N PHE A 73 -11.64 -24.91 -1.61
CA PHE A 73 -12.43 -24.23 -2.64
C PHE A 73 -11.95 -24.51 -4.08
N ASP A 74 -10.91 -25.32 -4.26
CA ASP A 74 -10.22 -25.51 -5.57
C ASP A 74 -9.85 -24.18 -6.24
N SER A 75 -9.52 -23.18 -5.43
CA SER A 75 -9.24 -21.81 -5.85
C SER A 75 -8.17 -21.18 -4.97
N PRO A 76 -7.27 -20.33 -5.53
CA PRO A 76 -6.36 -19.54 -4.72
C PRO A 76 -7.13 -18.54 -3.86
N ALA A 77 -6.59 -18.22 -2.67
CA ALA A 77 -7.19 -17.25 -1.75
C ALA A 77 -7.12 -15.80 -2.23
N TYR A 78 -6.22 -15.50 -3.17
CA TYR A 78 -5.90 -14.14 -3.60
C TYR A 78 -5.61 -14.06 -5.10
N LYS A 79 -5.93 -12.92 -5.71
CA LYS A 79 -5.67 -12.64 -7.13
C LYS A 79 -4.26 -12.11 -7.36
N ARG A 80 -3.69 -11.38 -6.40
CA ARG A 80 -2.36 -10.77 -6.48
C ARG A 80 -1.63 -10.88 -5.14
N CYS A 81 -0.31 -11.01 -5.21
CA CYS A 81 0.57 -11.04 -4.05
C CYS A 81 1.67 -9.99 -4.23
N LEU A 82 1.70 -9.01 -3.34
CA LEU A 82 2.78 -8.04 -3.24
C LEU A 82 3.73 -8.49 -2.13
N SER A 83 4.85 -9.10 -2.54
CA SER A 83 5.90 -9.52 -1.62
C SER A 83 6.89 -8.39 -1.40
N LEU A 84 6.92 -7.83 -0.19
CA LEU A 84 7.78 -6.71 0.17
C LEU A 84 9.22 -7.17 0.44
N GLY A 85 10.18 -6.40 -0.05
CA GLY A 85 11.58 -6.54 0.32
C GLY A 85 11.83 -6.18 1.80
N LEU A 86 12.99 -6.60 2.30
CA LEU A 86 13.38 -6.28 3.67
C LEU A 86 13.77 -4.80 3.80
N ILE A 87 13.40 -4.20 4.93
CA ILE A 87 13.93 -2.89 5.33
C ILE A 87 15.24 -3.12 6.09
N LEU A 88 16.31 -2.54 5.57
CA LEU A 88 17.67 -2.64 6.10
C LEU A 88 18.07 -1.30 6.71
N ASP A 89 19.07 -1.30 7.59
CA ASP A 89 19.69 -0.06 8.06
C ASP A 89 20.46 0.67 6.94
N ALA A 90 21.00 1.84 7.23
CA ALA A 90 21.74 2.65 6.27
C ALA A 90 22.96 1.92 5.68
N GLU A 91 23.56 0.99 6.42
CA GLU A 91 24.68 0.15 6.01
C GLU A 91 24.25 -1.08 5.21
N GLY A 92 22.94 -1.31 5.07
CA GLY A 92 22.38 -2.45 4.37
C GLY A 92 22.32 -3.74 5.19
N LYS A 93 22.37 -3.64 6.54
CA LYS A 93 22.23 -4.78 7.44
C LYS A 93 20.77 -4.93 7.89
N LYS A 94 20.36 -6.16 8.15
CA LYS A 94 19.03 -6.44 8.72
C LYS A 94 18.91 -5.78 10.09
N MET A 95 17.84 -5.01 10.27
CA MET A 95 17.52 -4.40 11.57
C MET A 95 17.13 -5.47 12.60
N SER A 96 17.64 -5.34 13.82
CA SER A 96 17.25 -6.21 14.94
C SER A 96 17.43 -5.49 16.29
N LYS A 97 16.58 -5.82 17.27
CA LYS A 97 16.66 -5.28 18.63
C LYS A 97 18.02 -5.55 19.27
N SER A 98 18.57 -6.76 19.06
CA SER A 98 19.86 -7.17 19.63
C SER A 98 21.04 -6.38 19.07
N ARG A 99 20.94 -5.82 17.88
CA ARG A 99 21.99 -4.98 17.26
C ARG A 99 21.84 -3.51 17.55
N GLY A 100 20.69 -3.09 18.08
CA GLY A 100 20.40 -1.68 18.35
C GLY A 100 20.31 -0.78 17.11
N ASN A 101 20.11 -1.37 15.92
CA ASN A 101 20.04 -0.65 14.64
C ASN A 101 18.60 -0.50 14.13
N ILE A 102 17.63 -0.61 15.02
CA ILE A 102 16.21 -0.39 14.68
C ILE A 102 15.95 1.12 14.64
N VAL A 103 15.24 1.55 13.60
CA VAL A 103 14.68 2.91 13.52
C VAL A 103 13.24 2.85 14.01
N ASP A 104 12.91 3.68 15.01
CA ASP A 104 11.52 3.83 15.44
C ASP A 104 10.79 4.76 14.47
N PRO A 105 9.73 4.29 13.79
CA PRO A 105 8.98 5.13 12.85
C PRO A 105 8.31 6.34 13.53
N TRP A 106 8.02 6.27 14.84
CA TRP A 106 7.42 7.39 15.57
C TRP A 106 8.34 8.62 15.66
N ASP A 107 9.66 8.42 15.63
CA ASP A 107 10.60 9.53 15.58
C ASP A 107 10.43 10.36 14.31
N HIS A 108 10.16 9.71 13.18
CA HIS A 108 9.90 10.36 11.90
C HIS A 108 8.47 10.92 11.82
N PHE A 109 7.48 10.18 12.32
CA PHE A 109 6.11 10.66 12.35
C PHE A 109 5.95 11.95 13.15
N ASN A 110 6.69 12.08 14.25
CA ASN A 110 6.66 13.27 15.10
C ASN A 110 7.43 14.45 14.52
N ARG A 111 8.46 14.22 13.69
CA ARG A 111 9.30 15.28 13.12
C ARG A 111 8.89 15.71 11.72
N GLU A 112 8.81 14.75 10.81
CA GLU A 112 8.55 14.98 9.39
C GLU A 112 7.08 14.70 9.00
N GLY A 113 6.34 14.03 9.86
CA GLY A 113 4.97 13.61 9.61
C GLY A 113 4.86 12.21 8.98
N ALA A 114 3.72 11.57 9.21
CA ALA A 114 3.46 10.22 8.71
C ALA A 114 3.41 10.18 7.17
N ASP A 115 2.87 11.22 6.53
CA ASP A 115 2.75 11.25 5.07
C ASP A 115 4.11 11.33 4.37
N ALA A 116 5.05 12.13 4.90
CA ALA A 116 6.40 12.19 4.36
C ALA A 116 7.13 10.84 4.50
N THR A 117 6.97 10.16 5.63
CA THR A 117 7.54 8.83 5.84
C THR A 117 6.92 7.80 4.88
N ARG A 118 5.60 7.78 4.73
CA ARG A 118 4.91 6.89 3.78
C ARG A 118 5.33 7.16 2.34
N TRP A 119 5.42 8.43 1.95
CA TRP A 119 5.86 8.82 0.62
C TRP A 119 7.29 8.36 0.33
N TYR A 120 8.20 8.58 1.27
CA TYR A 120 9.56 8.08 1.18
C TYR A 120 9.59 6.56 0.97
N MET A 121 8.84 5.80 1.78
CA MET A 121 8.80 4.34 1.67
C MET A 121 8.32 3.85 0.30
N VAL A 122 7.40 4.59 -0.32
CA VAL A 122 6.86 4.24 -1.65
C VAL A 122 7.81 4.66 -2.78
N THR A 123 8.51 5.79 -2.62
CA THR A 123 9.32 6.38 -3.71
C THR A 123 10.80 6.00 -3.66
N ALA A 124 11.33 5.59 -2.51
CA ALA A 124 12.75 5.27 -2.36
C ALA A 124 13.21 4.06 -3.21
N GLY A 125 12.30 3.14 -3.54
CA GLY A 125 12.61 1.99 -4.39
C GLY A 125 11.37 1.19 -4.79
N ALA A 126 11.55 0.19 -5.64
CA ALA A 126 10.49 -0.77 -5.92
C ALA A 126 10.22 -1.61 -4.66
N PRO A 127 8.96 -1.81 -4.25
CA PRO A 127 8.62 -2.38 -2.95
C PRO A 127 9.09 -3.83 -2.74
N TRP A 128 9.32 -4.57 -3.81
CA TRP A 128 9.86 -5.95 -3.75
C TRP A 128 11.38 -6.00 -3.58
N ASN A 129 12.08 -4.88 -3.70
CA ASN A 129 13.51 -4.81 -3.46
C ASN A 129 13.82 -4.47 -1.99
N PRO A 130 14.94 -4.95 -1.44
CA PRO A 130 15.38 -4.49 -0.13
C PRO A 130 15.60 -2.98 -0.13
N LEU A 131 15.06 -2.30 0.88
CA LEU A 131 15.20 -0.87 1.07
C LEU A 131 16.23 -0.59 2.17
N LYS A 132 17.30 0.12 1.85
CA LYS A 132 18.17 0.74 2.86
C LYS A 132 17.47 1.99 3.37
N PHE A 133 17.00 1.93 4.62
CA PHE A 133 16.30 3.04 5.21
C PHE A 133 17.29 4.15 5.62
N ASP A 134 17.08 5.32 5.07
CA ASP A 134 17.85 6.51 5.40
C ASP A 134 16.93 7.58 6.00
N SER A 135 17.20 7.94 7.25
CA SER A 135 16.48 9.00 7.96
C SER A 135 16.60 10.37 7.26
N ASN A 136 17.70 10.64 6.57
CA ASN A 136 17.85 11.86 5.78
C ASN A 136 16.94 11.85 4.55
N GLY A 137 16.72 10.68 3.95
CA GLY A 137 15.79 10.52 2.81
C GLY A 137 14.36 10.90 3.16
N VAL A 138 13.88 10.58 4.37
CA VAL A 138 12.57 11.02 4.87
C VAL A 138 12.51 12.54 4.98
N ARG A 139 13.56 13.16 5.57
CA ARG A 139 13.66 14.61 5.72
C ARG A 139 13.73 15.33 4.37
N GLU A 140 14.50 14.78 3.43
CA GLU A 140 14.57 15.32 2.06
C GLU A 140 13.23 15.24 1.34
N THR A 141 12.52 14.13 1.47
CA THR A 141 11.16 13.96 0.92
C THR A 141 10.21 15.02 1.49
N TYR A 142 10.24 15.23 2.81
CA TYR A 142 9.44 16.29 3.45
C TYR A 142 9.80 17.66 2.87
N ALA A 143 11.08 18.00 2.81
CA ALA A 143 11.53 19.32 2.38
C ALA A 143 11.25 19.58 0.88
N LYS A 144 11.54 18.61 0.01
CA LYS A 144 11.40 18.80 -1.44
C LYS A 144 9.96 18.73 -1.92
N MET A 145 9.19 17.76 -1.45
CA MET A 145 7.84 17.56 -1.94
C MET A 145 6.80 18.29 -1.10
N PHE A 146 6.71 17.97 0.20
CA PHE A 146 5.59 18.45 1.02
C PHE A 146 5.68 19.94 1.32
N LEU A 147 6.88 20.47 1.62
CA LEU A 147 7.04 21.92 1.81
C LEU A 147 6.81 22.68 0.51
N THR A 148 7.26 22.17 -0.63
CA THR A 148 7.01 22.81 -1.94
C THR A 148 5.51 22.87 -2.21
N LEU A 149 4.81 21.74 -2.11
CA LEU A 149 3.36 21.68 -2.31
C LEU A 149 2.62 22.61 -1.34
N TRP A 150 3.02 22.61 -0.07
CA TRP A 150 2.44 23.51 0.94
C TRP A 150 2.66 24.99 0.62
N ASN A 151 3.85 25.36 0.17
CA ASN A 151 4.17 26.74 -0.19
C ASN A 151 3.39 27.21 -1.42
N VAL A 152 3.24 26.35 -2.44
CA VAL A 152 2.38 26.64 -3.60
C VAL A 152 0.94 26.83 -3.18
N TYR A 153 0.41 25.95 -2.33
CA TYR A 153 -0.94 26.07 -1.81
C TYR A 153 -1.14 27.37 -1.00
N ARG A 154 -0.21 27.67 -0.07
CA ARG A 154 -0.28 28.91 0.71
C ARG A 154 -0.23 30.16 -0.13
N PHE A 155 0.70 30.20 -1.09
CA PHE A 155 0.77 31.32 -2.03
C PHE A 155 -0.57 31.53 -2.73
N HIS A 156 -1.13 30.48 -3.29
CA HIS A 156 -2.45 30.57 -3.93
C HIS A 156 -3.55 31.02 -2.95
N ALA A 157 -3.61 30.43 -1.76
CA ALA A 157 -4.65 30.73 -0.78
C ALA A 157 -4.57 32.17 -0.27
N ASP A 158 -3.37 32.66 0.03
CA ASP A 158 -3.16 34.02 0.53
C ASP A 158 -3.56 35.07 -0.52
N TYR A 159 -3.16 34.89 -1.80
CA TYR A 159 -3.53 35.82 -2.87
C TYR A 159 -4.98 35.69 -3.32
N ALA A 160 -5.53 34.49 -3.35
CA ALA A 160 -6.94 34.27 -3.63
C ALA A 160 -7.85 34.96 -2.60
N ALA A 161 -7.42 34.96 -1.33
CA ALA A 161 -8.14 35.67 -0.26
C ALA A 161 -8.05 37.20 -0.42
N LEU A 162 -6.87 37.74 -0.80
CA LEU A 162 -6.68 39.15 -1.05
C LEU A 162 -7.49 39.66 -2.25
N ASP A 163 -7.58 38.86 -3.29
CA ASP A 163 -8.32 39.19 -4.54
C ASP A 163 -9.83 38.84 -4.46
N GLU A 164 -10.28 38.32 -3.30
CA GLU A 164 -11.66 37.81 -3.14
C GLU A 164 -12.05 36.78 -4.23
N PHE A 165 -11.05 36.02 -4.69
CA PHE A 165 -11.21 35.09 -5.80
C PHE A 165 -12.10 33.90 -5.41
N ASN A 166 -13.15 33.68 -6.18
CA ASN A 166 -14.01 32.52 -6.07
C ASN A 166 -13.82 31.59 -7.27
N PRO A 167 -13.21 30.42 -7.13
CA PRO A 167 -12.98 29.50 -8.25
C PRO A 167 -14.28 29.01 -8.90
N ALA A 168 -15.40 28.97 -8.16
CA ALA A 168 -16.70 28.55 -8.69
C ALA A 168 -17.30 29.57 -9.66
N SER A 169 -16.91 30.85 -9.59
CA SER A 169 -17.35 31.89 -10.48
C SER A 169 -16.44 32.14 -11.69
N SER A 170 -15.28 31.45 -11.75
CA SER A 170 -14.34 31.58 -12.87
C SER A 170 -14.83 30.76 -14.06
N THR A 171 -15.07 31.48 -15.19
CA THR A 171 -15.61 30.91 -16.45
C THR A 171 -14.59 30.91 -17.59
N SER A 172 -13.31 31.10 -17.31
CA SER A 172 -12.29 31.19 -18.38
C SER A 172 -12.23 29.89 -19.18
N SER A 173 -12.45 29.98 -20.50
CA SER A 173 -12.28 28.81 -21.37
C SER A 173 -10.81 28.42 -21.50
N TYR A 174 -10.55 27.18 -21.89
CA TYR A 174 -9.18 26.68 -22.09
C TYR A 174 -8.44 27.50 -23.17
N GLU A 175 -9.15 27.90 -24.25
CA GLU A 175 -8.59 28.63 -25.38
C GLU A 175 -8.18 30.06 -24.99
N SER A 176 -8.87 30.67 -24.03
CA SER A 176 -8.56 32.01 -23.53
C SER A 176 -7.36 32.09 -22.58
N ARG A 177 -6.88 30.94 -22.14
CA ARG A 177 -5.75 30.86 -21.19
C ARG A 177 -4.41 31.14 -21.86
N SER A 178 -3.46 31.63 -21.07
CA SER A 178 -2.11 31.85 -21.55
C SER A 178 -1.45 30.56 -22.02
N ARG A 179 -0.37 30.65 -22.79
CA ARG A 179 0.40 29.49 -23.22
C ARG A 179 0.94 28.72 -22.03
N LEU A 180 1.37 29.39 -20.96
CA LEU A 180 1.88 28.80 -19.74
C LEU A 180 0.78 28.03 -18.98
N ASP A 181 -0.40 28.64 -18.84
CA ASP A 181 -1.53 27.98 -18.17
C ASP A 181 -1.94 26.69 -18.90
N ARG A 182 -1.99 26.74 -20.22
CA ARG A 182 -2.31 25.57 -21.06
C ARG A 182 -1.25 24.49 -20.94
N TRP A 183 0.02 24.89 -20.85
CA TRP A 183 1.13 23.95 -20.65
C TRP A 183 1.04 23.25 -19.30
N VAL A 184 0.85 23.96 -18.18
CA VAL A 184 0.76 23.35 -16.85
C VAL A 184 -0.48 22.45 -16.72
N LEU A 185 -1.62 22.83 -17.32
CA LEU A 185 -2.80 21.99 -17.36
C LEU A 185 -2.56 20.69 -18.15
N SER A 186 -1.87 20.77 -19.28
CA SER A 186 -1.50 19.61 -20.08
C SER A 186 -0.58 18.66 -19.29
N LYS A 187 0.41 19.22 -18.59
CA LYS A 187 1.29 18.46 -17.69
C LYS A 187 0.53 17.79 -16.56
N LEU A 188 -0.33 18.55 -15.86
CA LEU A 188 -1.17 18.03 -14.79
C LEU A 188 -2.01 16.83 -15.24
N HIS A 189 -2.70 16.95 -16.38
CA HIS A 189 -3.54 15.87 -16.90
C HIS A 189 -2.71 14.64 -17.33
N SER A 190 -1.54 14.87 -17.92
CA SER A 190 -0.62 13.77 -18.29
C SER A 190 -0.10 13.04 -17.05
N THR A 191 0.30 13.79 -16.02
CA THR A 191 0.74 13.26 -14.74
C THR A 191 -0.38 12.51 -14.02
N ALA A 192 -1.59 13.09 -13.98
CA ALA A 192 -2.78 12.45 -13.39
C ALA A 192 -3.10 11.11 -14.08
N LYS A 193 -3.01 11.09 -15.43
CA LYS A 193 -3.20 9.85 -16.19
C LYS A 193 -2.11 8.82 -15.86
N ALA A 194 -0.85 9.20 -15.88
CA ALA A 194 0.27 8.30 -15.56
C ALA A 194 0.18 7.77 -14.12
N TYR A 195 -0.23 8.62 -13.17
CA TYR A 195 -0.48 8.23 -11.79
C TYR A 195 -1.60 7.18 -11.70
N HIS A 196 -2.75 7.43 -12.31
CA HIS A 196 -3.88 6.50 -12.35
C HIS A 196 -3.48 5.16 -13.01
N ASP A 197 -2.86 5.21 -14.17
CA ASP A 197 -2.41 4.00 -14.89
C ASP A 197 -1.37 3.21 -14.07
N GLY A 198 -0.48 3.91 -13.39
CA GLY A 198 0.53 3.29 -12.52
C GLY A 198 -0.09 2.54 -11.34
N PHE A 199 -1.08 3.12 -10.67
CA PHE A 199 -1.81 2.45 -9.58
C PHE A 199 -2.64 1.28 -10.08
N THR A 200 -3.35 1.45 -11.21
CA THR A 200 -4.14 0.37 -11.82
C THR A 200 -3.27 -0.85 -12.19
N ASN A 201 -2.04 -0.61 -12.63
CA ASN A 201 -1.09 -1.65 -13.03
C ASN A 201 -0.09 -2.04 -11.93
N TRP A 202 -0.31 -1.64 -10.67
CA TRP A 202 0.53 -1.94 -9.51
C TRP A 202 1.98 -1.42 -9.61
N ASN A 203 2.20 -0.40 -10.42
CA ASN A 203 3.49 0.29 -10.58
C ASN A 203 3.51 1.62 -9.82
N PHE A 204 2.96 1.63 -8.61
CA PHE A 204 2.70 2.81 -7.82
C PHE A 204 3.98 3.59 -7.44
N HIS A 205 5.11 2.92 -7.21
CA HIS A 205 6.37 3.60 -6.90
C HIS A 205 6.84 4.52 -8.04
N LYS A 206 6.66 4.09 -9.29
CA LYS A 206 6.98 4.92 -10.45
C LYS A 206 5.98 6.06 -10.61
N ALA A 207 4.69 5.77 -10.45
CA ALA A 207 3.63 6.77 -10.52
C ALA A 207 3.80 7.88 -9.47
N CYS A 208 4.17 7.52 -8.23
CA CYS A 208 4.46 8.50 -7.19
C CYS A 208 5.68 9.37 -7.52
N ARG A 209 6.73 8.80 -8.10
CA ARG A 209 7.91 9.58 -8.55
C ARG A 209 7.58 10.56 -9.67
N GLU A 210 6.75 10.17 -10.63
CA GLU A 210 6.31 11.07 -11.70
C GLU A 210 5.45 12.23 -11.15
N LEU A 211 4.61 11.96 -10.13
CA LEU A 211 3.87 13.02 -9.45
C LEU A 211 4.79 13.94 -8.65
N GLU A 212 5.78 13.38 -7.94
CA GLU A 212 6.79 14.17 -7.23
C GLU A 212 7.57 15.08 -8.18
N ASP A 213 8.00 14.55 -9.33
CA ASP A 213 8.72 15.30 -10.35
C ASP A 213 7.90 16.49 -10.88
N PHE A 214 6.62 16.28 -11.16
CA PHE A 214 5.70 17.36 -11.53
C PHE A 214 5.58 18.44 -10.45
N ILE A 215 5.46 18.06 -9.18
CA ILE A 215 5.29 19.04 -8.10
C ILE A 215 6.58 19.86 -7.84
N VAL A 216 7.74 19.23 -8.02
CA VAL A 216 9.03 19.82 -7.64
C VAL A 216 9.70 20.55 -8.80
N ASN A 217 9.55 20.08 -10.04
CA ASN A 217 10.35 20.51 -11.18
C ASN A 217 9.55 21.18 -12.29
N ASP A 218 8.24 20.98 -12.38
CA ASP A 218 7.35 21.60 -13.36
C ASP A 218 6.53 22.75 -12.74
#